data_54a8a608c1ac65a449a180b0b3619927
#
_entry.id   54a8a608c1ac65a449a180b0b3619927
#
_cell.length_a   1.000
_cell.length_b   1.000
_cell.length_c   1.000
_cell.angle_alpha   90.00
_cell.angle_beta   90.00
_cell.angle_gamma   90.00
#
_symmetry.space_group_name_H-M   'P 1'
#
loop_
_entity.id
_entity.type
_entity.pdbx_description
1 polymer ?
#
loop_
_entity_poly.entity_id
_entity_poly.type
_entity_poly.pdbx_seq_one_letter_code
_entity_poly.pdbx_strand_id
1 'polypeptide(L)'
;MNPLTQFKKILILPVRTFLSLGAIFALVTAAHAQNLYVSASGGSHAIFEYTPTGTQSTYATGLDNPRGVAFDSIGNLFVAHSAEAGNHGIGRVLKFDLRNHFSTFGSAAWFDFEGLATDIAGNAYVMATDERSTTAEGTIYKFTPDGERIVFGSVPGTPDATQANWGLAFDSAGNLYAADGNAQTIYEFAPNGTRTVFVGPSAFAPGESPVGLAFDSSGNLFVSIETFSDPGADSIVYFTPTRVKSIFATGLTFPRGLAFDSLGNLFVAEANAIPDGDILTFPPGGGSPTVFASGFGRPEFLTFGPPR
;
A
#
# COMPACT_ATOMS: atom_id res chain seq x y z
N MET A 1 -71.44 -37.04 -65.24
CA MET A 1 -71.42 -36.94 -63.79
C MET A 1 -69.96 -36.46 -63.40
N ASN A 2 -69.84 -35.25 -62.99
CA ASN A 2 -68.62 -34.58 -62.72
C ASN A 2 -68.58 -34.30 -61.18
N PRO A 3 -67.49 -34.52 -60.46
CA PRO A 3 -67.26 -33.79 -59.25
C PRO A 3 -66.08 -32.84 -59.39
N LEU A 4 -66.33 -31.61 -58.96
CA LEU A 4 -65.51 -30.46 -58.84
C LEU A 4 -64.33 -30.64 -57.92
N THR A 5 -63.12 -30.41 -58.43
CA THR A 5 -61.88 -30.30 -57.68
C THR A 5 -61.75 -28.88 -57.11
N GLN A 6 -61.84 -28.71 -55.82
CA GLN A 6 -61.58 -27.47 -55.10
C GLN A 6 -60.07 -27.30 -54.87
N PHE A 7 -59.43 -26.32 -55.49
CA PHE A 7 -58.07 -25.91 -55.15
C PHE A 7 -58.10 -25.00 -53.90
N LYS A 8 -57.52 -25.49 -52.81
CA LYS A 8 -57.22 -24.69 -51.66
C LYS A 8 -55.97 -23.80 -51.95
N LYS A 9 -56.17 -22.50 -51.96
CA LYS A 9 -55.11 -21.51 -51.96
C LYS A 9 -54.34 -21.56 -50.65
N ILE A 10 -53.07 -21.94 -50.71
CA ILE A 10 -52.15 -21.84 -49.55
C ILE A 10 -51.70 -20.37 -49.52
N LEU A 11 -52.09 -19.66 -48.46
CA LEU A 11 -51.64 -18.33 -48.15
C LEU A 11 -50.26 -18.43 -47.47
N ILE A 12 -49.18 -18.06 -48.20
CA ILE A 12 -47.82 -17.98 -47.63
C ILE A 12 -47.73 -16.61 -46.98
N LEU A 13 -47.74 -16.57 -45.65
CA LEU A 13 -47.41 -15.37 -44.88
C LEU A 13 -45.87 -15.21 -44.83
N PRO A 14 -45.38 -13.98 -45.05
CA PRO A 14 -43.93 -13.72 -44.94
C PRO A 14 -43.49 -13.85 -43.48
N VAL A 15 -42.50 -14.67 -43.25
CA VAL A 15 -41.78 -14.74 -41.98
C VAL A 15 -41.06 -13.42 -41.76
N ARG A 16 -41.61 -12.57 -40.89
CA ARG A 16 -40.86 -11.41 -40.40
C ARG A 16 -39.79 -11.90 -39.41
N THR A 17 -38.58 -11.86 -39.88
CA THR A 17 -37.41 -12.06 -39.00
C THR A 17 -37.31 -10.87 -38.04
N PHE A 18 -37.73 -11.05 -36.80
CA PHE A 18 -37.38 -10.13 -35.73
C PHE A 18 -35.92 -10.31 -35.42
N LEU A 19 -35.06 -9.41 -35.90
CA LEU A 19 -33.75 -9.18 -35.31
C LEU A 19 -33.98 -8.58 -33.91
N SER A 20 -33.91 -9.40 -32.88
CA SER A 20 -33.77 -8.90 -31.52
C SER A 20 -32.37 -8.32 -31.40
N LEU A 21 -32.27 -6.98 -31.44
CA LEU A 21 -31.10 -6.27 -30.95
C LEU A 21 -31.03 -6.57 -29.44
N GLY A 22 -30.28 -7.60 -29.07
CA GLY A 22 -29.88 -7.82 -27.70
C GLY A 22 -28.95 -6.68 -27.30
N ALA A 23 -29.48 -5.68 -26.63
CA ALA A 23 -28.67 -4.71 -25.90
C ALA A 23 -27.88 -5.49 -24.85
N ILE A 24 -26.62 -5.77 -25.13
CA ILE A 24 -25.66 -6.21 -24.13
C ILE A 24 -25.49 -5.01 -23.21
N PHE A 25 -26.27 -4.97 -22.12
CA PHE A 25 -25.91 -4.14 -20.97
C PHE A 25 -24.65 -4.75 -20.40
N ALA A 26 -23.47 -4.26 -20.85
CA ALA A 26 -22.27 -4.38 -20.08
C ALA A 26 -22.59 -3.69 -18.75
N LEU A 27 -22.79 -4.45 -17.68
CA LEU A 27 -22.72 -3.94 -16.33
C LEU A 27 -21.27 -3.48 -16.15
N VAL A 28 -20.96 -2.25 -16.49
CA VAL A 28 -19.80 -1.56 -15.98
C VAL A 28 -20.13 -1.39 -14.50
N THR A 29 -19.66 -2.33 -13.68
CA THR A 29 -19.55 -2.07 -12.24
C THR A 29 -18.68 -0.84 -12.15
N ALA A 30 -19.28 0.32 -11.86
CA ALA A 30 -18.52 1.51 -11.54
C ALA A 30 -17.59 1.08 -10.39
N ALA A 31 -16.29 1.00 -10.69
CA ALA A 31 -15.31 0.84 -9.64
C ALA A 31 -15.59 1.99 -8.67
N HIS A 32 -16.04 1.67 -7.45
CA HIS A 32 -16.32 2.70 -6.47
C HIS A 32 -14.99 3.35 -6.19
N ALA A 33 -14.91 4.62 -6.52
CA ALA A 33 -13.71 5.39 -6.34
C ALA A 33 -13.39 5.45 -4.84
N GLN A 34 -12.19 5.01 -4.49
CA GLN A 34 -11.72 4.89 -3.10
C GLN A 34 -11.05 6.19 -2.68
N ASN A 35 -11.25 6.60 -1.43
CA ASN A 35 -10.48 7.71 -0.86
C ASN A 35 -9.08 7.24 -0.50
N LEU A 36 -8.09 8.11 -0.75
CA LEU A 36 -6.70 7.92 -0.38
C LEU A 36 -6.45 8.50 1.02
N TYR A 37 -5.78 7.75 1.87
CA TYR A 37 -5.36 8.19 3.21
C TYR A 37 -3.84 8.26 3.26
N VAL A 38 -3.32 9.38 3.76
CA VAL A 38 -1.89 9.69 3.77
C VAL A 38 -1.46 10.07 5.18
N SER A 39 -0.46 9.38 5.72
CA SER A 39 0.20 9.79 6.95
C SER A 39 1.26 10.86 6.66
N ALA A 40 1.31 11.91 7.48
CA ALA A 40 2.27 13.00 7.36
C ALA A 40 2.92 13.32 8.70
N SER A 41 4.25 13.11 8.78
CA SER A 41 5.04 13.28 10.00
C SER A 41 5.66 14.67 10.13
N GLY A 42 5.98 15.32 9.03
CA GLY A 42 6.78 16.56 8.98
C GLY A 42 6.05 17.83 9.43
N GLY A 43 5.71 17.94 10.71
CA GLY A 43 5.06 19.12 11.29
C GLY A 43 3.54 19.10 11.22
N SER A 44 2.93 18.32 10.34
CA SER A 44 1.47 18.16 10.28
C SER A 44 0.95 17.22 11.35
N HIS A 45 1.68 16.18 11.68
CA HIS A 45 1.32 15.15 12.67
C HIS A 45 -0.13 14.67 12.47
N ALA A 46 -0.48 14.32 11.23
CA ALA A 46 -1.86 14.13 10.79
C ALA A 46 -2.01 12.94 9.81
N ILE A 47 -3.24 12.50 9.70
CA ILE A 47 -3.70 11.69 8.57
C ILE A 47 -4.62 12.58 7.72
N PHE A 48 -4.30 12.68 6.45
CA PHE A 48 -5.14 13.35 5.45
C PHE A 48 -5.95 12.34 4.66
N GLU A 49 -7.17 12.71 4.32
CA GLU A 49 -8.06 11.95 3.44
C GLU A 49 -8.28 12.74 2.15
N TYR A 50 -8.15 12.07 1.01
CA TYR A 50 -8.37 12.64 -0.31
C TYR A 50 -9.49 11.90 -1.02
N THR A 51 -10.43 12.64 -1.56
CA THR A 51 -11.38 12.07 -2.53
C THR A 51 -10.64 11.67 -3.81
N PRO A 52 -11.23 10.83 -4.67
CA PRO A 52 -10.66 10.47 -5.97
C PRO A 52 -10.39 11.68 -6.89
N THR A 53 -11.05 12.80 -6.64
CA THR A 53 -10.86 14.07 -7.38
C THR A 53 -9.81 14.98 -6.75
N GLY A 54 -9.10 14.52 -5.70
CA GLY A 54 -8.04 15.28 -5.04
C GLY A 54 -8.52 16.27 -3.99
N THR A 55 -9.81 16.27 -3.61
CA THR A 55 -10.28 17.13 -2.51
C THR A 55 -9.76 16.61 -1.18
N GLN A 56 -9.00 17.44 -0.49
CA GLN A 56 -8.39 17.14 0.81
C GLN A 56 -9.34 17.41 1.97
N SER A 57 -9.31 16.53 2.95
CA SER A 57 -9.82 16.75 4.31
C SER A 57 -8.83 16.20 5.34
N THR A 58 -8.92 16.70 6.57
CA THR A 58 -8.12 16.15 7.67
C THR A 58 -8.90 15.03 8.34
N TYR A 59 -8.34 13.82 8.33
CA TYR A 59 -8.95 12.66 8.97
C TYR A 59 -8.65 12.59 10.47
N ALA A 60 -7.39 12.81 10.86
CA ALA A 60 -6.94 12.83 12.24
C ALA A 60 -5.76 13.78 12.43
N THR A 61 -5.66 14.41 13.60
CA THR A 61 -4.56 15.33 14.00
C THR A 61 -4.06 14.99 15.40
N GLY A 62 -2.92 15.58 15.78
CA GLY A 62 -2.33 15.41 17.12
C GLY A 62 -1.73 14.02 17.33
N LEU A 63 -1.28 13.43 16.24
CA LEU A 63 -0.56 12.15 16.26
C LEU A 63 0.93 12.43 16.40
N ASP A 64 1.62 11.64 17.24
CA ASP A 64 3.09 11.73 17.30
C ASP A 64 3.66 10.91 16.16
N ASN A 65 4.32 11.55 15.20
CA ASN A 65 5.06 10.94 14.12
C ASN A 65 4.33 9.74 13.43
N PRO A 66 3.14 9.95 12.81
CA PRO A 66 2.40 8.88 12.17
C PRO A 66 3.17 8.32 10.96
N ARG A 67 3.28 7.01 10.89
CA ARG A 67 4.02 6.24 9.89
C ARG A 67 3.10 5.35 9.07
N GLY A 68 3.31 4.03 9.09
CA GLY A 68 2.54 3.07 8.35
C GLY A 68 1.03 3.18 8.56
N VAL A 69 0.27 3.07 7.49
CA VAL A 69 -1.20 3.13 7.50
C VAL A 69 -1.75 1.97 6.68
N ALA A 70 -2.79 1.30 7.19
CA ALA A 70 -3.48 0.23 6.46
C ALA A 70 -4.93 0.09 6.93
N PHE A 71 -5.83 -0.31 6.02
CA PHE A 71 -7.19 -0.68 6.35
C PHE A 71 -7.33 -2.18 6.56
N ASP A 72 -8.15 -2.61 7.53
CA ASP A 72 -8.62 -3.99 7.58
C ASP A 72 -9.79 -4.22 6.60
N SER A 73 -10.19 -5.47 6.45
CA SER A 73 -11.25 -5.88 5.52
C SER A 73 -12.63 -5.34 5.85
N ILE A 74 -12.84 -4.83 7.06
CA ILE A 74 -14.12 -4.25 7.50
C ILE A 74 -14.09 -2.71 7.56
N GLY A 75 -12.96 -2.09 7.17
CA GLY A 75 -12.82 -0.65 6.98
C GLY A 75 -12.33 0.12 8.20
N ASN A 76 -11.75 -0.51 9.21
CA ASN A 76 -11.01 0.23 10.24
C ASN A 76 -9.64 0.63 9.71
N LEU A 77 -9.22 1.86 9.98
CA LEU A 77 -7.87 2.34 9.67
C LEU A 77 -6.94 2.07 10.85
N PHE A 78 -5.82 1.44 10.56
CA PHE A 78 -4.72 1.26 11.51
C PHE A 78 -3.59 2.23 11.16
N VAL A 79 -2.98 2.82 12.19
CA VAL A 79 -1.89 3.79 12.06
C VAL A 79 -0.76 3.37 12.98
N ALA A 80 0.43 3.15 12.44
CA ALA A 80 1.66 3.04 13.21
C ALA A 80 2.05 4.44 13.69
N HIS A 81 2.37 4.56 14.95
CA HIS A 81 2.60 5.82 15.64
C HIS A 81 3.87 5.67 16.47
N SER A 82 4.92 6.37 16.07
CA SER A 82 6.18 6.42 16.79
C SER A 82 6.19 7.60 17.76
N ALA A 83 6.83 7.44 18.91
CA ALA A 83 7.11 8.59 19.75
C ALA A 83 8.14 9.50 19.08
N GLU A 84 8.10 10.81 19.38
CA GLU A 84 9.13 11.73 18.91
C GLU A 84 10.53 11.28 19.33
N ALA A 85 11.49 11.39 18.40
CA ALA A 85 12.88 11.01 18.61
C ALA A 85 13.45 11.71 19.88
N GLY A 86 14.01 10.91 20.77
CA GLY A 86 14.66 11.37 22.01
C GLY A 86 13.80 11.28 23.27
N ASN A 87 12.58 10.80 23.22
CA ASN A 87 11.68 10.70 24.36
C ASN A 87 11.37 9.26 24.76
N HIS A 88 12.28 8.30 24.54
CA HIS A 88 12.14 6.87 24.89
C HIS A 88 10.68 6.40 24.86
N GLY A 89 10.08 6.50 23.69
CA GLY A 89 8.64 6.48 23.54
C GLY A 89 8.04 5.09 23.56
N ILE A 90 6.73 5.09 23.50
CA ILE A 90 5.94 3.86 23.32
C ILE A 90 5.42 3.87 21.89
N GLY A 91 5.94 2.99 21.05
CA GLY A 91 5.33 2.72 19.75
C GLY A 91 3.91 2.21 19.96
N ARG A 92 2.96 2.74 19.19
CA ARG A 92 1.55 2.36 19.25
C ARG A 92 1.02 2.04 17.87
N VAL A 93 0.10 1.10 17.81
CA VAL A 93 -0.83 0.96 16.70
C VAL A 93 -2.15 1.55 17.15
N LEU A 94 -2.59 2.62 16.50
CA LEU A 94 -3.90 3.20 16.70
C LEU A 94 -4.88 2.56 15.73
N LYS A 95 -6.11 2.30 16.20
CA LYS A 95 -7.21 1.82 15.37
C LYS A 95 -8.32 2.87 15.36
N PHE A 96 -8.71 3.32 14.18
CA PHE A 96 -9.86 4.17 13.94
C PHE A 96 -11.01 3.32 13.40
N ASP A 97 -12.15 3.34 14.09
CA ASP A 97 -13.35 2.64 13.65
C ASP A 97 -14.07 3.37 12.50
N LEU A 98 -15.12 2.78 11.97
CA LEU A 98 -15.94 3.37 10.89
C LEU A 98 -16.60 4.71 11.25
N ARG A 99 -16.61 5.09 12.52
CA ARG A 99 -17.11 6.39 13.01
C ARG A 99 -15.99 7.37 13.32
N ASN A 100 -14.75 7.01 12.94
CA ASN A 100 -13.54 7.77 13.25
C ASN A 100 -13.26 7.93 14.75
N HIS A 101 -13.73 7.00 15.60
CA HIS A 101 -13.28 6.90 16.98
C HIS A 101 -12.00 6.09 17.02
N PHE A 102 -10.96 6.59 17.67
CA PHE A 102 -9.71 5.86 17.78
C PHE A 102 -9.48 5.27 19.16
N SER A 103 -8.73 4.19 19.21
CA SER A 103 -8.23 3.52 20.40
C SER A 103 -6.83 2.99 20.16
N THR A 104 -6.06 2.79 21.22
CA THR A 104 -4.80 2.03 21.11
C THR A 104 -5.13 0.56 20.90
N PHE A 105 -4.74 0.05 19.74
CA PHE A 105 -4.92 -1.36 19.38
C PHE A 105 -3.78 -2.23 19.90
N GLY A 106 -2.55 -1.71 19.88
CA GLY A 106 -1.37 -2.38 20.39
C GLY A 106 -0.24 -1.42 20.71
N SER A 107 0.71 -1.84 21.53
CA SER A 107 1.87 -1.01 21.89
C SER A 107 3.09 -1.83 22.31
N ALA A 108 4.28 -1.22 22.17
CA ALA A 108 5.52 -1.72 22.74
C ALA A 108 6.37 -0.55 23.22
N ALA A 109 6.88 -0.63 24.46
CA ALA A 109 7.80 0.37 25.01
C ALA A 109 9.19 0.21 24.39
N TRP A 110 9.87 1.31 24.13
CA TRP A 110 11.22 1.39 23.56
C TRP A 110 11.32 0.98 22.10
N PHE A 111 10.21 1.02 21.36
CA PHE A 111 10.19 0.71 19.94
C PHE A 111 9.60 1.85 19.13
N ASP A 112 10.27 2.16 18.03
CA ASP A 112 9.71 2.93 16.93
C ASP A 112 8.93 2.02 16.00
N PHE A 113 7.68 2.40 15.69
CA PHE A 113 6.82 1.69 14.77
C PHE A 113 6.83 2.38 13.41
N GLU A 114 7.18 1.62 12.37
CA GLU A 114 7.37 2.11 11.00
C GLU A 114 6.29 1.58 10.04
N GLY A 115 6.63 0.66 9.15
CA GLY A 115 5.68 0.06 8.22
C GLY A 115 4.58 -0.74 8.91
N LEU A 116 3.39 -0.69 8.36
CA LEU A 116 2.22 -1.40 8.88
C LEU A 116 1.45 -2.06 7.75
N ALA A 117 0.99 -3.28 7.98
CA ALA A 117 0.07 -4.00 7.10
C ALA A 117 -0.97 -4.77 7.93
N THR A 118 -2.13 -5.05 7.35
CA THR A 118 -3.20 -5.82 7.98
C THR A 118 -3.51 -7.08 7.17
N ASP A 119 -3.87 -8.17 7.85
CA ASP A 119 -4.35 -9.36 7.18
C ASP A 119 -5.90 -9.41 7.14
N ILE A 120 -6.44 -10.39 6.42
CA ILE A 120 -7.89 -10.57 6.27
C ILE A 120 -8.60 -10.92 7.58
N ALA A 121 -7.88 -11.38 8.60
CA ALA A 121 -8.42 -11.69 9.93
C ALA A 121 -8.47 -10.45 10.84
N GLY A 122 -8.01 -9.29 10.36
CA GLY A 122 -7.96 -8.04 11.10
C GLY A 122 -6.79 -7.94 12.09
N ASN A 123 -5.75 -8.78 11.93
CA ASN A 123 -4.50 -8.60 12.66
C ASN A 123 -3.71 -7.44 12.03
N ALA A 124 -3.05 -6.64 12.86
CA ALA A 124 -2.11 -5.62 12.42
C ALA A 124 -0.68 -6.11 12.60
N TYR A 125 0.12 -6.01 11.56
CA TYR A 125 1.54 -6.31 11.57
C TYR A 125 2.31 -4.99 11.46
N VAL A 126 3.26 -4.79 12.36
CA VAL A 126 4.06 -3.58 12.39
C VAL A 126 5.53 -3.91 12.49
N MET A 127 6.34 -3.24 11.68
CA MET A 127 7.78 -3.26 11.85
C MET A 127 8.15 -2.33 12.98
N ALA A 128 8.91 -2.85 13.92
CA ALA A 128 9.35 -2.18 15.13
C ALA A 128 10.86 -2.22 15.26
N THR A 129 11.50 -1.09 15.49
CA THR A 129 12.93 -0.96 15.77
C THR A 129 13.13 -0.65 17.24
N ASP A 130 13.97 -1.41 17.93
CA ASP A 130 14.31 -1.16 19.33
C ASP A 130 15.27 0.04 19.42
N GLU A 131 14.82 1.15 20.01
CA GLU A 131 15.63 2.37 20.20
C GLU A 131 16.90 2.17 21.04
N ARG A 132 16.98 1.06 21.78
CA ARG A 132 18.15 0.72 22.59
C ARG A 132 19.17 -0.11 21.81
N SER A 133 18.79 -0.62 20.65
CA SER A 133 19.64 -1.45 19.81
C SER A 133 20.64 -0.59 19.04
N THR A 134 21.87 -1.01 19.00
CA THR A 134 22.94 -0.41 18.17
C THR A 134 23.00 -1.03 16.77
N THR A 135 22.21 -2.06 16.50
CA THR A 135 22.25 -2.84 15.26
C THR A 135 21.03 -2.62 14.38
N ALA A 136 20.06 -1.75 14.77
CA ALA A 136 18.82 -1.52 14.05
C ALA A 136 18.10 -2.81 13.60
N GLU A 137 18.11 -3.83 14.46
CA GLU A 137 17.34 -5.05 14.24
C GLU A 137 15.85 -4.74 14.24
N GLY A 138 15.15 -5.17 13.19
CA GLY A 138 13.70 -4.99 13.08
C GLY A 138 12.95 -6.19 13.66
N THR A 139 11.96 -5.93 14.51
CA THR A 139 11.01 -6.94 14.98
C THR A 139 9.65 -6.71 14.33
N ILE A 140 9.07 -7.75 13.74
CA ILE A 140 7.70 -7.68 13.27
C ILE A 140 6.79 -8.16 14.39
N TYR A 141 6.00 -7.23 14.96
CA TYR A 141 4.93 -7.59 15.88
C TYR A 141 3.64 -7.81 15.11
N LYS A 142 2.92 -8.86 15.50
CA LYS A 142 1.53 -9.10 15.13
C LYS A 142 0.66 -8.75 16.33
N PHE A 143 -0.31 -7.87 16.16
CA PHE A 143 -1.36 -7.58 17.12
C PHE A 143 -2.66 -8.17 16.63
N THR A 144 -3.29 -9.00 17.46
CA THR A 144 -4.55 -9.66 17.13
C THR A 144 -5.77 -8.81 17.52
N PRO A 145 -6.96 -9.02 16.94
CA PRO A 145 -8.17 -8.26 17.29
C PRO A 145 -8.58 -8.35 18.77
N ASP A 146 -8.18 -9.38 19.47
CA ASP A 146 -8.40 -9.59 20.92
C ASP A 146 -7.29 -8.99 21.80
N GLY A 147 -6.30 -8.29 21.18
CA GLY A 147 -5.27 -7.52 21.88
C GLY A 147 -4.01 -8.27 22.21
N GLU A 148 -3.82 -9.51 21.71
CA GLU A 148 -2.58 -10.24 21.91
C GLU A 148 -1.45 -9.65 21.05
N ARG A 149 -0.25 -9.50 21.63
CA ARG A 149 0.98 -9.15 20.92
C ARG A 149 1.88 -10.36 20.76
N ILE A 150 2.20 -10.68 19.52
CA ILE A 150 3.03 -11.84 19.16
C ILE A 150 4.25 -11.33 18.40
N VAL A 151 5.44 -11.86 18.69
CA VAL A 151 6.60 -11.70 17.79
C VAL A 151 6.37 -12.61 16.59
N PHE A 152 6.06 -12.01 15.44
CA PHE A 152 5.80 -12.76 14.21
C PHE A 152 7.10 -13.14 13.49
N GLY A 153 8.07 -12.22 13.48
CA GLY A 153 9.35 -12.44 12.84
C GLY A 153 10.35 -11.34 13.18
N SER A 154 11.56 -11.47 12.68
CA SER A 154 12.59 -10.44 12.81
C SER A 154 13.39 -10.29 11.52
N VAL A 155 13.90 -9.08 11.32
CA VAL A 155 14.80 -8.70 10.23
C VAL A 155 16.17 -8.45 10.86
N PRO A 156 17.26 -9.02 10.34
CA PRO A 156 18.59 -8.83 10.92
C PRO A 156 18.98 -7.36 10.86
N GLY A 157 19.53 -6.86 11.95
CA GLY A 157 20.14 -5.53 11.95
C GLY A 157 21.48 -5.54 11.23
N THR A 158 21.88 -4.36 10.77
CA THR A 158 23.23 -4.11 10.28
C THR A 158 23.96 -3.22 11.29
N PRO A 159 25.24 -3.46 11.61
CA PRO A 159 26.00 -2.59 12.48
C PRO A 159 26.01 -1.15 11.90
N ASP A 160 25.93 -0.17 12.78
CA ASP A 160 25.95 1.26 12.43
C ASP A 160 24.79 1.74 11.54
N ALA A 161 23.71 0.98 11.43
CA ALA A 161 22.52 1.39 10.70
C ALA A 161 21.84 2.58 11.40
N THR A 162 21.78 3.71 10.71
CA THR A 162 21.19 4.94 11.24
C THR A 162 19.76 5.17 10.81
N GLN A 163 19.23 4.33 9.94
CA GLN A 163 17.88 4.48 9.37
C GLN A 163 17.20 3.12 9.18
N ALA A 164 16.03 3.01 9.74
CA ALA A 164 15.12 1.89 9.54
C ALA A 164 13.87 2.43 8.84
N ASN A 165 13.83 2.28 7.52
CA ASN A 165 12.61 2.55 6.75
C ASN A 165 12.11 1.19 6.27
N TRP A 166 11.07 0.68 6.92
CA TRP A 166 10.62 -0.68 6.76
C TRP A 166 9.19 -0.71 6.23
N GLY A 167 9.02 -0.75 4.92
CA GLY A 167 7.73 -1.03 4.32
C GLY A 167 7.32 -2.48 4.57
N LEU A 168 6.03 -2.69 4.80
CA LEU A 168 5.41 -4.01 4.90
C LEU A 168 4.30 -4.12 3.86
N ALA A 169 4.19 -5.27 3.19
CA ALA A 169 3.08 -5.57 2.29
C ALA A 169 2.76 -7.06 2.29
N PHE A 170 1.47 -7.40 2.21
CA PHE A 170 1.02 -8.77 1.98
C PHE A 170 0.85 -9.04 0.50
N ASP A 171 1.24 -10.25 0.07
CA ASP A 171 0.80 -10.79 -1.21
C ASP A 171 -0.60 -11.42 -1.10
N SER A 172 -1.16 -11.84 -2.23
CA SER A 172 -2.48 -12.48 -2.28
C SER A 172 -2.51 -13.88 -1.67
N ALA A 173 -1.36 -14.49 -1.41
CA ALA A 173 -1.24 -15.79 -0.73
C ALA A 173 -1.15 -15.65 0.80
N GLY A 174 -1.03 -14.42 1.31
CA GLY A 174 -0.90 -14.12 2.74
C GLY A 174 0.55 -14.19 3.24
N ASN A 175 1.55 -14.15 2.36
CA ASN A 175 2.93 -13.96 2.77
C ASN A 175 3.18 -12.46 3.02
N LEU A 176 3.90 -12.15 4.09
CA LEU A 176 4.27 -10.78 4.43
C LEU A 176 5.67 -10.49 3.90
N TYR A 177 5.80 -9.37 3.20
CA TYR A 177 7.09 -8.88 2.69
C TYR A 177 7.55 -7.69 3.52
N ALA A 178 8.85 -7.64 3.81
CA ALA A 178 9.48 -6.58 4.59
C ALA A 178 10.73 -6.05 3.87
N ALA A 179 10.79 -4.73 3.67
CA ALA A 179 11.96 -4.06 3.13
C ALA A 179 12.99 -3.82 4.23
N ASP A 180 14.27 -4.13 3.95
CA ASP A 180 15.43 -3.80 4.76
C ASP A 180 16.37 -2.90 3.94
N GLY A 181 16.21 -1.60 4.10
CA GLY A 181 17.02 -0.62 3.37
C GLY A 181 18.51 -0.71 3.71
N ASN A 182 18.84 -1.00 4.96
CA ASN A 182 20.23 -1.09 5.40
C ASN A 182 20.94 -2.33 4.85
N ALA A 183 20.26 -3.48 4.84
CA ALA A 183 20.80 -4.72 4.28
C ALA A 183 20.55 -4.84 2.78
N GLN A 184 19.92 -3.85 2.14
CA GLN A 184 19.53 -3.91 0.72
C GLN A 184 18.82 -5.23 0.39
N THR A 185 17.85 -5.62 1.22
CA THR A 185 17.22 -6.94 1.14
C THR A 185 15.72 -6.80 1.32
N ILE A 186 14.95 -7.60 0.60
CA ILE A 186 13.53 -7.79 0.86
C ILE A 186 13.35 -9.21 1.37
N TYR A 187 12.75 -9.34 2.55
CA TYR A 187 12.42 -10.62 3.16
C TYR A 187 10.96 -10.99 2.87
N GLU A 188 10.73 -12.29 2.73
CA GLU A 188 9.39 -12.89 2.64
C GLU A 188 9.16 -13.74 3.89
N PHE A 189 8.01 -13.55 4.53
CA PHE A 189 7.57 -14.31 5.69
C PHE A 189 6.32 -15.09 5.32
N ALA A 190 6.40 -16.40 5.38
CA ALA A 190 5.21 -17.25 5.26
C ALA A 190 4.21 -16.96 6.38
N PRO A 191 2.93 -17.36 6.25
CA PRO A 191 1.90 -17.13 7.30
C PRO A 191 2.25 -17.69 8.69
N ASN A 192 3.15 -18.66 8.77
CA ASN A 192 3.65 -19.22 10.02
C ASN A 192 4.87 -18.48 10.60
N GLY A 193 5.30 -17.36 10.00
CA GLY A 193 6.45 -16.57 10.42
C GLY A 193 7.81 -17.06 9.89
N THR A 194 7.84 -18.13 9.08
CA THR A 194 9.10 -18.59 8.49
C THR A 194 9.63 -17.57 7.51
N ARG A 195 10.84 -17.04 7.77
CA ARG A 195 11.51 -16.03 6.94
C ARG A 195 12.36 -16.65 5.85
N THR A 196 12.29 -16.11 4.64
CA THR A 196 13.21 -16.34 3.53
C THR A 196 13.65 -15.02 2.92
N VAL A 197 14.75 -15.02 2.16
CA VAL A 197 15.14 -13.86 1.35
C VAL A 197 14.36 -13.90 0.04
N PHE A 198 13.56 -12.87 -0.20
CA PHE A 198 12.91 -12.70 -1.50
C PHE A 198 13.92 -12.20 -2.54
N VAL A 199 14.57 -11.06 -2.29
CA VAL A 199 15.70 -10.57 -3.07
C VAL A 199 16.75 -10.00 -2.12
N GLY A 200 18.02 -10.29 -2.40
CA GLY A 200 19.16 -9.86 -1.58
C GLY A 200 19.91 -8.67 -2.20
N PRO A 201 21.06 -8.29 -1.60
CA PRO A 201 21.80 -7.09 -1.96
C PRO A 201 22.23 -7.03 -3.43
N SER A 202 22.46 -8.18 -4.08
CA SER A 202 22.83 -8.22 -5.49
C SER A 202 21.76 -7.72 -6.46
N ALA A 203 20.51 -7.55 -5.98
CA ALA A 203 19.41 -6.99 -6.76
C ALA A 203 19.42 -5.44 -6.77
N PHE A 204 20.22 -4.81 -5.93
CA PHE A 204 20.28 -3.37 -5.73
C PHE A 204 21.68 -2.84 -6.07
N ALA A 205 21.74 -1.62 -6.60
CA ALA A 205 23.02 -0.94 -6.76
C ALA A 205 23.56 -0.46 -5.39
N PRO A 206 24.89 -0.21 -5.28
CA PRO A 206 25.43 0.35 -4.05
C PRO A 206 24.74 1.66 -3.66
N GLY A 207 24.21 1.74 -2.44
CA GLY A 207 23.50 2.91 -1.93
C GLY A 207 22.00 2.93 -2.20
N GLU A 208 21.46 2.01 -3.03
CA GLU A 208 20.01 1.84 -3.17
C GLU A 208 19.42 1.20 -1.90
N SER A 209 18.45 1.84 -1.29
CA SER A 209 17.74 1.35 -0.10
C SER A 209 16.27 1.10 -0.42
N PRO A 210 15.79 -0.16 -0.39
CA PRO A 210 14.37 -0.44 -0.52
C PRO A 210 13.60 0.08 0.70
N VAL A 211 12.49 0.79 0.47
CA VAL A 211 11.69 1.45 1.52
C VAL A 211 10.24 0.99 1.51
N GLY A 212 9.41 1.55 0.64
CA GLY A 212 7.99 1.22 0.53
C GLY A 212 7.74 0.00 -0.35
N LEU A 213 6.72 -0.75 -0.04
CA LEU A 213 6.31 -1.96 -0.74
C LEU A 213 4.83 -1.91 -1.10
N ALA A 214 4.48 -2.30 -2.31
CA ALA A 214 3.10 -2.54 -2.72
C ALA A 214 3.01 -3.62 -3.80
N PHE A 215 1.99 -4.47 -3.74
CA PHE A 215 1.71 -5.42 -4.81
C PHE A 215 0.70 -4.86 -5.81
N ASP A 216 0.95 -5.07 -7.10
CA ASP A 216 -0.07 -4.87 -8.13
C ASP A 216 -1.02 -6.08 -8.22
N SER A 217 -2.08 -5.95 -9.02
CA SER A 217 -3.05 -7.04 -9.23
C SER A 217 -2.48 -8.26 -9.98
N SER A 218 -1.30 -8.14 -10.58
CA SER A 218 -0.58 -9.22 -11.26
C SER A 218 0.39 -9.96 -10.35
N GLY A 219 0.53 -9.51 -9.09
CA GLY A 219 1.46 -10.07 -8.10
C GLY A 219 2.90 -9.56 -8.26
N ASN A 220 3.14 -8.49 -9.02
CA ASN A 220 4.44 -7.84 -9.04
C ASN A 220 4.60 -6.99 -7.77
N LEU A 221 5.77 -7.11 -7.13
CA LEU A 221 6.13 -6.32 -5.96
C LEU A 221 6.81 -5.02 -6.41
N PHE A 222 6.14 -3.89 -6.22
CA PHE A 222 6.69 -2.56 -6.42
C PHE A 222 7.41 -2.10 -5.17
N VAL A 223 8.56 -1.46 -5.37
CA VAL A 223 9.49 -1.06 -4.32
C VAL A 223 9.95 0.35 -4.58
N SER A 224 9.77 1.26 -3.64
CA SER A 224 10.42 2.56 -3.67
C SER A 224 11.88 2.41 -3.22
N ILE A 225 12.77 3.09 -3.91
CA ILE A 225 14.21 3.08 -3.67
C ILE A 225 14.67 4.48 -3.32
N GLU A 226 15.22 4.65 -2.12
CA GLU A 226 15.95 5.84 -1.73
C GLU A 226 17.45 5.66 -1.96
N THR A 227 18.12 6.70 -2.49
CA THR A 227 19.56 6.73 -2.72
C THR A 227 20.13 7.91 -1.94
N PHE A 228 20.55 7.69 -0.71
CA PHE A 228 20.94 8.76 0.22
C PHE A 228 22.11 9.62 -0.25
N SER A 229 22.95 9.11 -1.16
CA SER A 229 24.13 9.81 -1.68
C SER A 229 23.86 10.69 -2.90
N ASP A 230 22.71 10.53 -3.56
CA ASP A 230 22.35 11.23 -4.80
C ASP A 230 20.84 11.52 -4.84
N PRO A 231 20.37 12.58 -4.18
CA PRO A 231 18.98 13.01 -4.25
C PRO A 231 18.59 13.30 -5.71
N GLY A 232 17.60 12.59 -6.23
CA GLY A 232 17.19 12.62 -7.65
C GLY A 232 17.58 11.37 -8.44
N ALA A 233 18.42 10.48 -7.85
CA ALA A 233 18.63 9.13 -8.38
C ALA A 233 17.59 8.12 -7.85
N ASP A 234 16.68 8.56 -7.00
CA ASP A 234 15.64 7.73 -6.40
C ASP A 234 14.69 7.21 -7.47
N SER A 235 14.16 6.03 -7.22
CA SER A 235 13.41 5.30 -8.24
C SER A 235 12.30 4.44 -7.65
N ILE A 236 11.44 3.95 -8.53
CA ILE A 236 10.56 2.82 -8.24
C ILE A 236 10.98 1.69 -9.17
N VAL A 237 11.23 0.54 -8.57
CA VAL A 237 11.45 -0.72 -9.30
C VAL A 237 10.31 -1.67 -8.99
N TYR A 238 10.14 -2.70 -9.81
CA TYR A 238 9.27 -3.82 -9.45
C TYR A 238 9.96 -5.16 -9.71
N PHE A 239 9.55 -6.14 -8.94
CA PHE A 239 9.95 -7.54 -9.10
C PHE A 239 8.74 -8.37 -9.49
N THR A 240 8.88 -9.16 -10.57
CA THR A 240 7.85 -10.14 -10.92
C THR A 240 7.78 -11.25 -9.86
N PRO A 241 6.72 -12.11 -9.85
CA PRO A 241 6.67 -13.30 -8.99
C PRO A 241 7.88 -14.24 -9.20
N THR A 242 8.52 -14.18 -10.36
CA THR A 242 9.77 -14.93 -10.66
C THR A 242 11.04 -14.15 -10.29
N ARG A 243 10.90 -13.03 -9.55
CA ARG A 243 12.00 -12.20 -9.02
C ARG A 243 12.82 -11.48 -10.11
N VAL A 244 12.25 -11.23 -11.28
CA VAL A 244 12.89 -10.41 -12.31
C VAL A 244 12.67 -8.94 -12.00
N LYS A 245 13.76 -8.17 -11.81
CA LYS A 245 13.74 -6.73 -11.54
C LYS A 245 13.51 -5.94 -12.84
N SER A 246 12.68 -4.91 -12.76
CA SER A 246 12.52 -3.89 -13.81
C SER A 246 12.39 -2.51 -13.16
N ILE A 247 12.86 -1.47 -13.86
CA ILE A 247 12.68 -0.08 -13.44
C ILE A 247 11.29 0.37 -13.90
N PHE A 248 10.53 0.98 -12.98
CA PHE A 248 9.22 1.55 -13.28
C PHE A 248 9.30 3.06 -13.47
N ALA A 249 9.98 3.78 -12.57
CA ALA A 249 10.15 5.23 -12.63
C ALA A 249 11.51 5.63 -12.04
N THR A 250 12.06 6.77 -12.50
CA THR A 250 13.32 7.36 -12.02
C THR A 250 13.16 8.86 -11.85
N GLY A 251 14.13 9.50 -11.19
CA GLY A 251 14.13 10.96 -10.99
C GLY A 251 13.14 11.42 -9.92
N LEU A 252 12.89 10.55 -8.95
CA LEU A 252 12.06 10.83 -7.78
C LEU A 252 12.92 11.42 -6.65
N THR A 253 12.25 11.93 -5.62
CA THR A 253 12.93 12.50 -4.45
C THR A 253 12.32 11.93 -3.17
N PHE A 254 13.06 11.05 -2.49
CA PHE A 254 12.64 10.34 -1.27
C PHE A 254 11.26 9.67 -1.41
N PRO A 255 11.06 8.78 -2.42
CA PRO A 255 9.81 8.05 -2.57
C PRO A 255 9.67 7.03 -1.44
N ARG A 256 8.54 7.06 -0.71
CA ARG A 256 8.29 6.20 0.45
C ARG A 256 7.11 5.29 0.23
N GLY A 257 5.97 5.62 0.79
CA GLY A 257 4.77 4.82 0.68
C GLY A 257 4.28 4.66 -0.76
N LEU A 258 3.82 3.47 -1.07
CA LEU A 258 3.25 3.08 -2.36
C LEU A 258 1.86 2.48 -2.14
N ALA A 259 0.89 2.83 -2.99
CA ALA A 259 -0.39 2.13 -3.03
C ALA A 259 -1.00 2.15 -4.43
N PHE A 260 -1.68 1.08 -4.80
CA PHE A 260 -2.44 0.99 -6.03
C PHE A 260 -3.92 1.30 -5.77
N ASP A 261 -4.53 2.09 -6.65
CA ASP A 261 -5.98 2.21 -6.69
C ASP A 261 -6.61 1.00 -7.43
N SER A 262 -7.93 0.93 -7.42
CA SER A 262 -8.68 -0.15 -8.10
C SER A 262 -8.57 -0.15 -9.62
N LEU A 263 -8.05 0.92 -10.21
CA LEU A 263 -7.80 1.07 -11.65
C LEU A 263 -6.38 0.68 -12.04
N GLY A 264 -5.51 0.39 -11.05
CA GLY A 264 -4.11 0.05 -11.23
C GLY A 264 -3.19 1.26 -11.37
N ASN A 265 -3.65 2.48 -11.04
CA ASN A 265 -2.75 3.62 -10.91
C ASN A 265 -1.91 3.47 -9.64
N LEU A 266 -0.62 3.75 -9.73
CA LEU A 266 0.28 3.76 -8.58
C LEU A 266 0.36 5.17 -7.98
N PHE A 267 0.07 5.28 -6.69
CA PHE A 267 0.26 6.48 -5.91
C PHE A 267 1.54 6.36 -5.08
N VAL A 268 2.32 7.44 -5.03
CA VAL A 268 3.65 7.48 -4.41
C VAL A 268 3.73 8.68 -3.50
N ALA A 269 4.10 8.46 -2.24
CA ALA A 269 4.45 9.54 -1.33
C ALA A 269 5.90 9.96 -1.57
N GLU A 270 6.13 11.19 -2.03
CA GLU A 270 7.45 11.81 -2.09
C GLU A 270 7.67 12.68 -0.85
N ALA A 271 8.55 12.20 0.03
CA ALA A 271 8.89 12.88 1.28
C ALA A 271 9.95 13.96 1.08
N ASN A 272 9.80 14.79 0.07
CA ASN A 272 10.71 15.88 -0.28
C ASN A 272 11.19 16.69 0.93
N ALA A 273 12.28 17.42 0.75
CA ALA A 273 12.76 18.36 1.76
C ALA A 273 11.64 19.34 2.15
N ILE A 274 11.34 19.39 3.45
CA ILE A 274 10.35 20.31 4.05
C ILE A 274 10.46 21.69 3.38
N PRO A 275 9.31 22.34 2.94
CA PRO A 275 7.95 22.09 3.45
C PRO A 275 7.01 21.31 2.52
N ASP A 276 7.44 20.84 1.37
CA ASP A 276 6.56 20.56 0.23
C ASP A 276 6.67 19.11 -0.29
N GLY A 277 6.27 18.12 0.53
CA GLY A 277 6.10 16.75 0.05
C GLY A 277 4.89 16.62 -0.89
N ASP A 278 5.00 15.74 -1.88
CA ASP A 278 4.00 15.51 -2.92
C ASP A 278 3.44 14.08 -2.88
N ILE A 279 2.25 13.93 -3.40
CA ILE A 279 1.72 12.63 -3.80
C ILE A 279 1.69 12.60 -5.33
N LEU A 280 2.46 11.71 -5.90
CA LEU A 280 2.49 11.47 -7.34
C LEU A 280 1.55 10.33 -7.71
N THR A 281 0.98 10.42 -8.92
CA THR A 281 0.18 9.35 -9.52
C THR A 281 0.78 8.94 -10.86
N PHE A 282 1.00 7.65 -11.03
CA PHE A 282 1.44 7.02 -12.27
C PHE A 282 0.31 6.21 -12.87
N PRO A 283 0.06 6.29 -14.20
CA PRO A 283 -0.93 5.45 -14.86
C PRO A 283 -0.49 3.97 -14.86
N PRO A 284 -1.42 3.02 -15.08
CA PRO A 284 -1.08 1.62 -15.26
C PRO A 284 -0.02 1.42 -16.34
N GLY A 285 1.02 0.64 -16.03
CA GLY A 285 2.12 0.38 -16.97
C GLY A 285 3.21 1.43 -17.00
N GLY A 286 3.12 2.48 -16.19
CA GLY A 286 4.15 3.51 -16.06
C GLY A 286 3.94 4.71 -16.99
N GLY A 287 4.95 5.57 -17.07
CA GLY A 287 4.92 6.83 -17.84
C GLY A 287 5.22 8.03 -16.95
N SER A 288 4.98 9.25 -17.47
CA SER A 288 5.19 10.46 -16.69
C SER A 288 4.15 10.57 -15.57
N PRO A 289 4.57 10.83 -14.33
CA PRO A 289 3.63 11.04 -13.23
C PRO A 289 2.88 12.36 -13.37
N THR A 290 1.77 12.45 -12.63
CA THR A 290 1.08 13.71 -12.35
C THR A 290 1.09 13.94 -10.85
N VAL A 291 1.18 15.22 -10.44
CA VAL A 291 1.02 15.59 -9.02
C VAL A 291 -0.46 15.47 -8.67
N PHE A 292 -0.78 14.55 -7.77
CA PHE A 292 -2.14 14.37 -7.27
C PHE A 292 -2.46 15.37 -6.16
N ALA A 293 -1.50 15.57 -5.26
CA ALA A 293 -1.63 16.51 -4.15
C ALA A 293 -0.25 16.95 -3.66
N SER A 294 -0.15 18.14 -3.03
CA SER A 294 1.10 18.74 -2.54
C SER A 294 0.89 19.50 -1.22
N GLY A 295 1.98 19.86 -0.56
CA GLY A 295 1.95 20.71 0.63
C GLY A 295 1.75 19.97 1.97
N PHE A 296 2.24 18.75 2.08
CA PHE A 296 2.04 17.90 3.27
C PHE A 296 3.06 18.10 4.40
N GLY A 297 4.12 18.78 4.17
CA GLY A 297 5.31 18.68 4.99
C GLY A 297 6.09 17.41 4.62
N ARG A 298 5.78 16.25 5.20
CA ARG A 298 6.47 15.00 4.91
C ARG A 298 5.48 13.83 4.86
N PRO A 299 4.95 13.49 3.67
CA PRO A 299 4.14 12.30 3.52
C PRO A 299 5.00 11.05 3.69
N GLU A 300 4.53 10.09 4.48
CA GLU A 300 5.29 8.87 4.80
C GLU A 300 4.70 7.65 4.07
N PHE A 301 3.50 7.25 4.45
CA PHE A 301 2.81 6.13 3.87
C PHE A 301 1.40 6.51 3.44
N LEU A 302 0.83 5.69 2.56
CA LEU A 302 -0.50 5.92 2.02
C LEU A 302 -1.23 4.60 1.78
N THR A 303 -2.55 4.65 1.83
CA THR A 303 -3.40 3.49 1.60
C THR A 303 -4.76 3.93 1.07
N PHE A 304 -5.41 3.07 0.31
CA PHE A 304 -6.79 3.30 -0.12
C PHE A 304 -7.78 2.73 0.90
N GLY A 305 -8.78 3.53 1.24
CA GLY A 305 -9.91 3.07 2.05
C GLY A 305 -10.80 2.09 1.27
N PRO A 306 -11.68 1.36 1.97
CA PRO A 306 -12.68 0.55 1.29
C PRO A 306 -13.61 1.42 0.45
N PRO A 307 -14.21 0.89 -0.64
CA PRO A 307 -15.24 1.60 -1.41
C PRO A 307 -16.38 2.01 -0.48
N ARG A 308 -16.81 3.26 -0.55
CA ARG A 308 -17.95 3.81 0.20
C ARG A 308 -19.17 3.98 -0.70
#